data_dab74a60e118008b7d2625e7128ff3a1
#
_entry.id   dab74a60e118008b7d2625e7128ff3a1
#
_cell.length_a   1.000
_cell.length_b   1.000
_cell.length_c   1.000
_cell.angle_alpha   90.00
_cell.angle_beta   90.00
_cell.angle_gamma   90.00
#
_symmetry.space_group_name_H-M   'P 1'
#
loop_
_entity.id
_entity.type
_entity.pdbx_description
1 polymer ?
#
loop_
_entity_poly.entity_id
_entity_poly.type
_entity_poly.pdbx_seq_one_letter_code
_entity_poly.pdbx_strand_id
1 'polypeptide(L)'
;MNLIFCTSPFQVLVAREVARHTDLEFYGMYLTMSNDSRQQIYGEKMKEFCKEVCILQEETLRESLQQFLSDKVITSLYLASIDNPVAYSFFNPNQMQLFTFDDGSTSIIVPNMYTQNLHRVVSPLGLTLGQMMSLSQKHFTVFNQTKLFEEERQVRLTLNTKPQEFKRANNGKVIRVFLGQALGSIFDEGDIQLTKHLTKKAIQDCKADIYYPHPRAVVEVEGIQVAAPTNCFEEEIYSLLEEYEFVEVYGFYSTAFLFVKEIEGVKVQAYRTFLSSFESDILLEHGIQYRNLSLSDTCVDIVMPVYNGEKTIDESIQSILNQTHQKFRLWIVDDGSTDQTQEVCQKYLTDARIHYEKLVHQGISCTLISGVTMTQGEFIARQDADDVWMPWHLEMVLHQLESNSSLDIVGSRVTADEDEKNRKLKRNKQNHLFGEKLWLQLAYQNVFNHSTVIFRKSAYLEAGGYQEGYDGFEDWHLWARMVTKENAFVLNNLTVYYRLSDSHDRWMAFRTRLAKTRGLTLEEVLEGE
;
A
#
# COMPACT_ATOMS: atom_id res chain seq x y z
N MET A 1 -10.32 9.15 38.95
CA MET A 1 -8.92 8.83 38.65
C MET A 1 -8.71 8.84 37.13
N ASN A 2 -7.52 9.23 36.69
CA ASN A 2 -7.17 9.21 35.26
C ASN A 2 -6.49 7.88 34.92
N LEU A 3 -7.05 7.16 33.96
CA LEU A 3 -6.49 5.89 33.47
C LEU A 3 -5.88 6.12 32.08
N ILE A 4 -4.62 5.71 31.89
CA ILE A 4 -3.96 5.75 30.59
C ILE A 4 -3.69 4.32 30.11
N PHE A 5 -4.12 4.01 28.87
CA PHE A 5 -4.12 2.66 28.31
C PHE A 5 -3.24 2.61 27.05
N CYS A 6 -2.25 1.73 27.06
CA CYS A 6 -1.29 1.52 25.97
C CYS A 6 -1.25 0.06 25.52
N THR A 7 -0.89 -0.16 24.26
CA THR A 7 -0.71 -1.50 23.66
C THR A 7 0.59 -1.65 22.87
N SER A 8 1.39 -0.58 22.79
CA SER A 8 2.66 -0.60 22.08
C SER A 8 3.72 0.29 22.75
N PRO A 9 5.02 0.01 22.51
CA PRO A 9 6.10 0.83 23.01
C PRO A 9 6.00 2.32 22.63
N PHE A 10 5.65 2.62 21.38
CA PHE A 10 5.48 4.00 20.91
C PHE A 10 4.36 4.74 21.67
N GLN A 11 3.24 4.07 21.93
CA GLN A 11 2.16 4.66 22.72
C GLN A 11 2.61 5.04 24.14
N VAL A 12 3.51 4.27 24.76
CA VAL A 12 4.08 4.58 26.08
C VAL A 12 4.92 5.85 26.03
N LEU A 13 5.70 6.06 24.96
CA LEU A 13 6.44 7.31 24.78
C LEU A 13 5.51 8.52 24.68
N VAL A 14 4.43 8.41 23.90
CA VAL A 14 3.44 9.50 23.80
C VAL A 14 2.70 9.70 25.12
N ALA A 15 2.30 8.62 25.78
CA ALA A 15 1.63 8.65 27.09
C ALA A 15 2.48 9.35 28.16
N ARG A 16 3.79 9.16 28.15
CA ARG A 16 4.73 9.89 29.02
C ARG A 16 4.67 11.40 28.78
N GLU A 17 4.62 11.82 27.52
CA GLU A 17 4.51 13.25 27.21
C GLU A 17 3.12 13.81 27.54
N VAL A 18 2.04 13.01 27.41
CA VAL A 18 0.70 13.37 27.89
C VAL A 18 0.72 13.62 29.42
N ALA A 19 1.32 12.72 30.18
CA ALA A 19 1.43 12.84 31.63
C ALA A 19 2.22 14.10 32.03
N ARG A 20 3.34 14.37 31.38
CA ARG A 20 4.15 15.60 31.62
C ARG A 20 3.40 16.88 31.27
N HIS A 21 2.66 16.87 30.16
CA HIS A 21 1.92 18.07 29.71
C HIS A 21 0.72 18.40 30.59
N THR A 22 0.01 17.37 31.06
CA THR A 22 -1.22 17.56 31.85
C THR A 22 -0.96 17.78 33.33
N ASP A 23 0.19 17.39 33.83
CA ASP A 23 0.56 17.40 35.27
C ASP A 23 -0.47 16.67 36.16
N LEU A 24 -1.11 15.62 35.59
CA LEU A 24 -2.10 14.80 36.26
C LEU A 24 -1.48 13.51 36.80
N GLU A 25 -2.03 12.97 37.88
CA GLU A 25 -1.69 11.63 38.36
C GLU A 25 -2.44 10.59 37.53
N PHE A 26 -1.69 9.62 36.98
CA PHE A 26 -2.22 8.54 36.16
C PHE A 26 -2.09 7.17 36.83
N TYR A 27 -3.06 6.31 36.52
CA TYR A 27 -2.98 4.85 36.64
C TYR A 27 -2.74 4.29 35.24
N GLY A 28 -1.84 3.31 35.11
CA GLY A 28 -1.43 2.76 33.82
C GLY A 28 -2.03 1.39 33.56
N MET A 29 -2.46 1.14 32.35
CA MET A 29 -2.72 -0.20 31.81
C MET A 29 -1.92 -0.42 30.57
N TYR A 30 -1.26 -1.57 30.48
CA TYR A 30 -0.53 -1.98 29.31
C TYR A 30 -0.97 -3.38 28.87
N LEU A 31 -1.52 -3.50 27.65
CA LEU A 31 -1.90 -4.80 27.07
C LEU A 31 -0.78 -5.28 26.15
N THR A 32 -0.16 -6.41 26.48
CA THR A 32 0.86 -7.05 25.63
C THR A 32 0.20 -7.72 24.44
N MET A 33 0.65 -7.33 23.22
CA MET A 33 0.10 -7.81 21.95
C MET A 33 1.01 -8.80 21.22
N SER A 34 2.18 -9.09 21.78
CA SER A 34 3.15 -10.06 21.22
C SER A 34 4.17 -10.48 22.28
N ASN A 35 4.94 -11.53 21.99
CA ASN A 35 6.02 -12.02 22.86
C ASN A 35 7.34 -11.24 22.70
N ASP A 36 7.34 -10.10 22.04
CA ASP A 36 8.53 -9.23 21.93
C ASP A 36 8.90 -8.66 23.31
N SER A 37 10.17 -8.79 23.70
CA SER A 37 10.67 -8.33 25.00
C SER A 37 10.42 -6.85 25.27
N ARG A 38 10.37 -6.02 24.23
CA ARG A 38 10.05 -4.59 24.35
C ARG A 38 8.65 -4.35 24.91
N GLN A 39 7.68 -5.25 24.64
CA GLN A 39 6.31 -5.13 25.18
C GLN A 39 6.33 -5.09 26.70
N GLN A 40 7.08 -6.02 27.34
CA GLN A 40 7.17 -6.07 28.78
C GLN A 40 7.96 -4.90 29.35
N ILE A 41 9.10 -4.56 28.71
CA ILE A 41 9.95 -3.43 29.13
C ILE A 41 9.16 -2.13 29.13
N TYR A 42 8.37 -1.85 28.09
CA TYR A 42 7.59 -0.63 28.00
C TYR A 42 6.36 -0.62 28.92
N GLY A 43 5.75 -1.78 29.17
CA GLY A 43 4.76 -1.91 30.25
C GLY A 43 5.34 -1.50 31.60
N GLU A 44 6.58 -1.94 31.93
CA GLU A 44 7.27 -1.55 33.15
C GLU A 44 7.70 -0.06 33.16
N LYS A 45 8.12 0.51 32.04
CA LYS A 45 8.46 1.95 31.91
C LYS A 45 7.27 2.86 32.24
N MET A 46 6.04 2.41 32.13
CA MET A 46 4.89 3.20 32.57
C MET A 46 4.92 3.55 34.06
N LYS A 47 5.62 2.75 34.89
CA LYS A 47 5.81 3.03 36.32
C LYS A 47 6.61 4.32 36.59
N GLU A 48 7.32 4.85 35.59
CA GLU A 48 8.06 6.11 35.70
C GLU A 48 7.13 7.34 35.81
N PHE A 49 5.89 7.23 35.29
CA PHE A 49 4.94 8.34 35.26
C PHE A 49 3.51 7.97 35.71
N CYS A 50 3.27 6.70 36.02
CA CYS A 50 2.00 6.22 36.58
C CYS A 50 2.21 5.79 38.02
N LYS A 51 1.23 6.08 38.87
CA LYS A 51 1.23 5.70 40.29
C LYS A 51 1.19 4.18 40.49
N GLU A 52 0.45 3.52 39.65
CA GLU A 52 0.28 2.05 39.63
C GLU A 52 0.09 1.60 38.20
N VAL A 53 0.63 0.45 37.83
CA VAL A 53 0.55 -0.08 36.47
C VAL A 53 0.07 -1.53 36.51
N CYS A 54 -0.92 -1.84 35.67
CA CYS A 54 -1.36 -3.22 35.39
C CYS A 54 -0.90 -3.63 34.01
N ILE A 55 -0.07 -4.67 33.93
CA ILE A 55 0.34 -5.29 32.66
C ILE A 55 -0.60 -6.46 32.41
N LEU A 56 -1.39 -6.34 31.33
CA LEU A 56 -2.39 -7.32 30.93
C LEU A 56 -1.80 -8.29 29.92
N GLN A 57 -1.99 -9.58 30.16
CA GLN A 57 -1.65 -10.66 29.24
C GLN A 57 -2.94 -11.37 28.80
N GLU A 58 -2.95 -11.94 27.62
CA GLU A 58 -4.16 -12.54 27.03
C GLU A 58 -4.76 -13.63 27.93
N GLU A 59 -3.90 -14.49 28.52
CA GLU A 59 -4.32 -15.63 29.34
C GLU A 59 -4.99 -15.20 30.68
N THR A 60 -4.59 -14.05 31.25
CA THR A 60 -5.07 -13.58 32.56
C THR A 60 -5.88 -12.30 32.48
N LEU A 61 -6.19 -11.85 31.26
CA LEU A 61 -6.77 -10.55 30.95
C LEU A 61 -7.97 -10.19 31.85
N ARG A 62 -8.94 -11.08 31.94
CA ARG A 62 -10.20 -10.82 32.63
C ARG A 62 -10.02 -10.68 34.15
N GLU A 63 -9.22 -11.54 34.75
CA GLU A 63 -8.94 -11.55 36.18
C GLU A 63 -8.11 -10.31 36.56
N SER A 64 -7.03 -10.04 35.83
CA SER A 64 -6.15 -8.91 36.07
C SER A 64 -6.89 -7.56 35.94
N LEU A 65 -7.73 -7.44 34.91
CA LEU A 65 -8.57 -6.26 34.69
C LEU A 65 -9.57 -6.05 35.85
N GLN A 66 -10.29 -7.10 36.25
CA GLN A 66 -11.25 -7.05 37.33
C GLN A 66 -10.58 -6.71 38.67
N GLN A 67 -9.46 -7.34 38.98
CA GLN A 67 -8.68 -7.04 40.19
C GLN A 67 -8.20 -5.59 40.22
N PHE A 68 -7.61 -5.11 39.13
CA PHE A 68 -7.07 -3.75 39.04
C PHE A 68 -8.14 -2.67 39.17
N LEU A 69 -9.35 -2.90 38.64
CA LEU A 69 -10.44 -1.93 38.67
C LEU A 69 -11.33 -2.02 39.91
N SER A 70 -11.17 -3.05 40.76
CA SER A 70 -12.11 -3.38 41.83
C SER A 70 -12.29 -2.26 42.88
N ASP A 71 -11.25 -1.50 43.16
CA ASP A 71 -11.20 -0.42 44.15
C ASP A 71 -11.06 0.99 43.56
N LYS A 72 -11.14 1.12 42.23
CA LYS A 72 -10.83 2.33 41.48
C LYS A 72 -12.08 2.93 40.82
N VAL A 73 -12.34 4.19 41.05
CA VAL A 73 -13.36 4.95 40.32
C VAL A 73 -12.66 5.77 39.23
N ILE A 74 -12.74 5.28 38.01
CA ILE A 74 -12.13 5.94 36.85
C ILE A 74 -13.08 7.04 36.36
N THR A 75 -12.57 8.24 36.24
CA THR A 75 -13.31 9.43 35.77
C THR A 75 -12.85 9.89 34.40
N SER A 76 -11.62 9.53 34.01
CA SER A 76 -11.07 9.90 32.70
C SER A 76 -10.27 8.72 32.11
N LEU A 77 -10.51 8.42 30.86
CA LEU A 77 -9.78 7.39 30.08
C LEU A 77 -8.97 8.08 28.99
N TYR A 78 -7.67 7.83 28.96
CA TYR A 78 -6.74 8.25 27.93
C TYR A 78 -6.35 7.04 27.08
N LEU A 79 -6.64 7.09 25.78
CA LEU A 79 -6.60 5.92 24.91
C LEU A 79 -5.94 6.25 23.56
N ALA A 80 -4.94 5.47 23.15
CA ALA A 80 -4.34 5.57 21.83
C ALA A 80 -5.15 4.79 20.77
N SER A 81 -5.31 3.48 20.99
CA SER A 81 -6.05 2.61 20.07
C SER A 81 -7.55 2.75 20.31
N ILE A 82 -8.17 3.68 19.58
CA ILE A 82 -9.56 4.10 19.80
C ILE A 82 -10.61 3.01 19.49
N ASP A 83 -10.20 1.88 18.91
CA ASP A 83 -11.06 0.73 18.65
C ASP A 83 -10.79 -0.46 19.59
N ASN A 84 -10.04 -0.24 20.68
CA ASN A 84 -9.64 -1.29 21.60
C ASN A 84 -10.82 -1.85 22.42
N PRO A 85 -11.21 -3.12 22.22
CA PRO A 85 -12.37 -3.70 22.90
C PRO A 85 -12.18 -3.88 24.43
N VAL A 86 -10.93 -4.02 24.89
CA VAL A 86 -10.62 -4.17 26.32
C VAL A 86 -10.91 -2.86 27.05
N ALA A 87 -10.46 -1.73 26.49
CA ALA A 87 -10.75 -0.41 27.07
C ALA A 87 -12.27 -0.16 27.14
N TYR A 88 -13.01 -0.57 26.14
CA TYR A 88 -14.45 -0.36 26.09
C TYR A 88 -15.27 -1.34 26.95
N SER A 89 -14.68 -2.42 27.41
CA SER A 89 -15.38 -3.35 28.31
C SER A 89 -15.75 -2.70 29.65
N PHE A 90 -15.07 -1.63 30.06
CA PHE A 90 -15.32 -0.88 31.29
C PHE A 90 -15.63 0.62 31.10
N PHE A 91 -15.51 1.13 29.86
CA PHE A 91 -15.79 2.54 29.57
C PHE A 91 -17.29 2.86 29.60
N ASN A 92 -17.68 3.85 30.40
CA ASN A 92 -19.04 4.37 30.45
C ASN A 92 -19.05 5.89 30.17
N PRO A 93 -19.58 6.33 29.00
CA PRO A 93 -19.55 7.74 28.59
C PRO A 93 -20.37 8.68 29.49
N ASN A 94 -21.30 8.15 30.31
CA ASN A 94 -22.07 8.95 31.29
C ASN A 94 -21.30 9.20 32.59
N GLN A 95 -20.19 8.51 32.82
CA GLN A 95 -19.41 8.59 34.06
C GLN A 95 -17.94 8.92 33.82
N MET A 96 -17.45 8.74 32.59
CA MET A 96 -16.05 8.91 32.22
C MET A 96 -15.89 9.86 31.05
N GLN A 97 -14.86 10.70 31.11
CA GLN A 97 -14.40 11.49 29.98
C GLN A 97 -13.41 10.66 29.15
N LEU A 98 -13.47 10.78 27.82
CA LEU A 98 -12.53 10.17 26.91
C LEU A 98 -11.55 11.23 26.39
N PHE A 99 -10.27 10.89 26.43
CA PHE A 99 -9.17 11.59 25.81
C PHE A 99 -8.42 10.62 24.91
N THR A 100 -7.90 11.10 23.79
CA THR A 100 -7.16 10.26 22.87
C THR A 100 -5.76 10.78 22.66
N PHE A 101 -4.84 9.90 22.25
CA PHE A 101 -3.49 10.25 21.85
C PHE A 101 -3.01 9.36 20.71
N ASP A 102 -1.86 9.69 20.10
CA ASP A 102 -1.40 9.04 18.88
C ASP A 102 -1.17 7.54 19.02
N ASP A 103 -1.67 6.80 18.02
CA ASP A 103 -1.45 5.37 17.81
C ASP A 103 -0.50 5.13 16.63
N GLY A 104 0.66 5.78 16.67
CA GLY A 104 1.65 5.69 15.60
C GLY A 104 1.13 6.28 14.29
N SER A 105 1.50 5.65 13.20
CA SER A 105 1.18 6.09 11.83
C SER A 105 -0.32 6.17 11.52
N THR A 106 -1.16 5.47 12.27
CA THR A 106 -2.62 5.53 12.12
C THR A 106 -3.15 6.95 12.32
N SER A 107 -2.43 7.77 13.10
CA SER A 107 -2.81 9.17 13.35
C SER A 107 -2.61 10.09 12.14
N ILE A 108 -1.71 9.74 11.21
CA ILE A 108 -1.37 10.55 10.03
C ILE A 108 -1.86 9.97 8.71
N ILE A 109 -2.08 8.67 8.64
CA ILE A 109 -2.55 7.98 7.44
C ILE A 109 -4.07 8.11 7.30
N VAL A 110 -4.55 8.81 6.28
CA VAL A 110 -5.98 8.93 5.96
C VAL A 110 -6.17 8.75 4.45
N PRO A 111 -7.08 7.86 4.02
CA PRO A 111 -7.96 7.00 4.83
C PRO A 111 -7.22 5.86 5.54
N ASN A 112 -7.65 5.53 6.76
CA ASN A 112 -7.08 4.45 7.57
C ASN A 112 -8.19 3.54 8.12
N MET A 113 -7.80 2.55 8.95
CA MET A 113 -8.76 1.63 9.56
C MET A 113 -9.85 2.33 10.40
N TYR A 114 -9.55 3.49 10.98
CA TYR A 114 -10.53 4.25 11.76
C TYR A 114 -11.50 5.00 10.85
N THR A 115 -11.01 5.78 9.91
CA THR A 115 -11.86 6.59 9.02
C THR A 115 -12.70 5.77 8.05
N GLN A 116 -12.26 4.56 7.68
CA GLN A 116 -13.02 3.65 6.81
C GLN A 116 -14.11 2.85 7.54
N ASN A 117 -14.07 2.77 8.87
CA ASN A 117 -14.96 1.91 9.67
C ASN A 117 -15.76 2.70 10.73
N LEU A 118 -16.07 3.96 10.48
CA LEU A 118 -16.76 4.83 11.43
C LEU A 118 -18.10 4.28 11.93
N HIS A 119 -18.78 3.47 11.11
CA HIS A 119 -20.05 2.81 11.44
C HIS A 119 -19.88 1.50 12.22
N ARG A 120 -18.64 0.99 12.37
CA ARG A 120 -18.37 -0.26 13.10
C ARG A 120 -18.67 -0.07 14.59
N VAL A 121 -19.51 -0.93 15.16
CA VAL A 121 -19.76 -0.98 16.62
C VAL A 121 -18.51 -1.50 17.30
N VAL A 122 -17.99 -0.76 18.28
CA VAL A 122 -16.75 -1.07 19.01
C VAL A 122 -16.94 -1.20 20.51
N SER A 123 -18.10 -0.76 21.05
CA SER A 123 -18.40 -0.78 22.48
C SER A 123 -19.55 -1.75 22.79
N PRO A 124 -19.54 -2.44 23.96
CA PRO A 124 -20.67 -3.21 24.45
C PRO A 124 -21.96 -2.40 24.60
N LEU A 125 -21.85 -1.08 24.72
CA LEU A 125 -23.00 -0.16 24.75
C LEU A 125 -23.57 0.16 23.37
N GLY A 126 -23.10 -0.47 22.31
CA GLY A 126 -23.56 -0.26 20.94
C GLY A 126 -23.01 1.00 20.28
N LEU A 127 -22.02 1.68 20.87
CA LEU A 127 -21.40 2.86 20.28
C LEU A 127 -20.51 2.48 19.09
N THR A 128 -20.65 3.24 18.02
CA THR A 128 -19.80 3.09 16.83
C THR A 128 -18.45 3.78 17.03
N LEU A 129 -17.48 3.42 16.20
CA LEU A 129 -16.15 4.04 16.18
C LEU A 129 -16.24 5.57 15.98
N GLY A 130 -17.09 6.02 15.03
CA GLY A 130 -17.32 7.46 14.82
C GLY A 130 -17.89 8.17 16.03
N GLN A 131 -18.83 7.54 16.74
CA GLN A 131 -19.36 8.08 18.00
C GLN A 131 -18.29 8.14 19.08
N MET A 132 -17.42 7.11 19.19
CA MET A 132 -16.32 7.12 20.14
C MET A 132 -15.30 8.22 19.85
N MET A 133 -14.95 8.44 18.57
CA MET A 133 -14.11 9.58 18.16
C MET A 133 -14.74 10.92 18.55
N SER A 134 -16.05 11.05 18.37
CA SER A 134 -16.78 12.29 18.74
C SER A 134 -16.82 12.54 20.24
N LEU A 135 -16.75 11.49 21.08
CA LEU A 135 -16.70 11.60 22.53
C LEU A 135 -15.33 12.07 23.07
N SER A 136 -14.27 11.97 22.27
CA SER A 136 -12.94 12.42 22.69
C SER A 136 -12.94 13.93 22.90
N GLN A 137 -12.64 14.36 24.12
CA GLN A 137 -12.59 15.77 24.50
C GLN A 137 -11.39 16.48 23.87
N LYS A 138 -10.24 15.82 23.87
CA LYS A 138 -8.99 16.28 23.26
C LYS A 138 -8.22 15.09 22.68
N HIS A 139 -7.45 15.38 21.64
CA HIS A 139 -6.49 14.44 21.06
C HIS A 139 -5.07 14.99 21.22
N PHE A 140 -4.23 14.26 21.92
CA PHE A 140 -2.82 14.62 22.14
C PHE A 140 -1.96 14.04 21.02
N THR A 141 -1.28 14.90 20.27
CA THR A 141 -0.51 14.49 19.10
C THR A 141 0.93 14.98 19.15
N VAL A 142 1.85 14.08 18.77
CA VAL A 142 3.27 14.38 18.55
C VAL A 142 3.57 14.65 17.07
N PHE A 143 2.56 14.56 16.20
CA PHE A 143 2.68 14.84 14.77
C PHE A 143 2.31 16.30 14.47
N ASN A 144 3.02 16.89 13.51
CA ASN A 144 2.73 18.27 13.07
C ASN A 144 1.39 18.39 12.35
N GLN A 145 0.94 17.30 11.72
CA GLN A 145 -0.36 17.23 11.03
C GLN A 145 -1.01 15.89 11.33
N THR A 146 -2.22 15.91 11.89
CA THR A 146 -3.11 14.76 11.97
C THR A 146 -4.45 15.13 11.36
N LYS A 147 -5.03 14.19 10.60
CA LYS A 147 -6.33 14.38 9.93
C LYS A 147 -7.45 13.63 10.64
N LEU A 148 -7.16 13.00 11.79
CA LEU A 148 -8.16 12.20 12.53
C LEU A 148 -9.12 13.04 13.35
N PHE A 149 -8.68 14.19 13.83
CA PHE A 149 -9.46 15.07 14.70
C PHE A 149 -9.37 16.50 14.20
N GLU A 150 -10.43 17.29 14.46
CA GLU A 150 -10.48 18.72 14.19
C GLU A 150 -9.36 19.45 14.94
N GLU A 151 -8.82 20.50 14.37
CA GLU A 151 -7.64 21.22 14.90
C GLU A 151 -7.89 21.77 16.32
N GLU A 152 -9.11 22.21 16.60
CA GLU A 152 -9.51 22.75 17.91
C GLU A 152 -9.46 21.72 19.03
N ARG A 153 -9.52 20.43 18.70
CA ARG A 153 -9.42 19.32 19.66
C ARG A 153 -8.00 18.82 19.83
N GLN A 154 -7.06 19.24 18.98
CA GLN A 154 -5.69 18.75 19.03
C GLN A 154 -4.86 19.50 20.06
N VAL A 155 -4.09 18.74 20.84
CA VAL A 155 -3.07 19.25 21.76
C VAL A 155 -1.72 18.76 21.28
N ARG A 156 -0.90 19.65 20.77
CA ARG A 156 0.43 19.31 20.23
C ARG A 156 1.43 19.10 21.34
N LEU A 157 2.13 17.98 21.28
CA LEU A 157 3.20 17.60 22.19
C LEU A 157 4.52 17.50 21.44
N THR A 158 5.62 17.59 22.17
CA THR A 158 6.96 17.29 21.64
C THR A 158 7.41 15.94 22.17
N LEU A 159 7.68 14.97 21.28
CA LEU A 159 8.24 13.69 21.68
C LEU A 159 9.73 13.87 22.06
N ASN A 160 10.03 13.77 23.34
CA ASN A 160 11.41 13.88 23.83
C ASN A 160 11.97 12.49 24.16
N THR A 161 12.78 11.96 23.25
CA THR A 161 13.44 10.64 23.40
C THR A 161 14.94 10.76 23.62
N LYS A 162 15.50 11.98 23.54
CA LYS A 162 16.94 12.22 23.71
C LYS A 162 17.38 12.03 25.17
N PRO A 163 18.37 11.16 25.44
CA PRO A 163 18.93 11.02 26.79
C PRO A 163 19.58 12.32 27.28
N GLN A 164 19.53 12.56 28.60
CA GLN A 164 20.11 13.77 29.20
C GLN A 164 21.63 13.87 29.01
N GLU A 165 22.35 12.73 29.06
CA GLU A 165 23.80 12.65 28.95
C GLU A 165 24.30 12.28 27.55
N PHE A 166 23.45 12.38 26.53
CA PHE A 166 23.79 12.03 25.15
C PHE A 166 24.97 12.80 24.60
N LYS A 167 25.96 12.07 24.11
CA LYS A 167 27.15 12.60 23.42
C LYS A 167 27.31 11.94 22.06
N ARG A 168 27.08 12.70 21.00
CA ARG A 168 27.26 12.23 19.65
C ARG A 168 28.70 11.91 19.33
N ALA A 169 28.95 10.80 18.65
CA ALA A 169 30.26 10.47 18.09
C ALA A 169 30.70 11.50 17.04
N ASN A 170 32.00 11.72 16.95
CA ASN A 170 32.67 12.54 15.93
C ASN A 170 33.87 11.77 15.39
N ASN A 171 33.63 10.71 14.62
CA ASN A 171 34.65 9.74 14.22
C ASN A 171 34.58 9.33 12.74
N GLY A 172 33.71 9.98 11.94
CA GLY A 172 33.51 9.70 10.52
C GLY A 172 32.84 8.35 10.21
N LYS A 173 32.48 7.55 11.23
CA LYS A 173 31.87 6.24 11.00
C LYS A 173 30.40 6.37 10.61
N VAL A 174 29.98 5.53 9.69
CA VAL A 174 28.60 5.41 9.20
C VAL A 174 28.08 4.01 9.49
N ILE A 175 26.83 3.90 9.96
CA ILE A 175 26.11 2.63 10.03
C ILE A 175 24.83 2.71 9.21
N ARG A 176 24.50 1.63 8.49
CA ARG A 176 23.26 1.47 7.72
C ARG A 176 22.33 0.51 8.43
N VAL A 177 21.19 1.02 8.81
CA VAL A 177 20.17 0.29 9.58
C VAL A 177 18.96 0.05 8.71
N PHE A 178 18.47 -1.19 8.66
CA PHE A 178 17.19 -1.50 8.02
C PHE A 178 16.12 -1.79 9.08
N LEU A 179 15.06 -0.98 9.11
CA LEU A 179 13.92 -1.19 9.99
C LEU A 179 12.95 -2.16 9.33
N GLY A 180 12.74 -3.30 9.98
CA GLY A 180 11.77 -4.31 9.59
C GLY A 180 10.34 -3.79 9.67
N GLN A 181 9.47 -4.35 8.85
CA GLN A 181 8.07 -3.97 8.77
C GLN A 181 7.20 -5.21 8.51
N ALA A 182 5.99 -5.19 9.03
CA ALA A 182 4.94 -6.09 8.57
C ALA A 182 4.29 -5.45 7.33
N LEU A 183 4.73 -5.83 6.13
CA LEU A 183 4.20 -5.30 4.87
C LEU A 183 2.80 -5.84 4.62
N GLY A 184 1.84 -4.93 4.48
CA GLY A 184 0.44 -5.28 4.23
C GLY A 184 -0.19 -6.09 5.35
N SER A 185 -1.38 -6.60 5.13
CA SER A 185 -1.98 -7.63 5.98
C SER A 185 -1.40 -8.97 5.55
N ILE A 186 -0.42 -9.46 6.30
CA ILE A 186 0.18 -10.79 6.08
C ILE A 186 -0.80 -11.82 6.63
N PHE A 187 -1.62 -12.41 5.75
CA PHE A 187 -2.66 -13.34 6.14
C PHE A 187 -2.35 -14.79 5.77
N ASP A 188 -1.38 -15.03 4.89
CA ASP A 188 -1.01 -16.37 4.47
C ASP A 188 0.50 -16.52 4.21
N GLU A 189 0.92 -17.79 4.02
CA GLU A 189 2.32 -18.14 3.81
C GLU A 189 2.91 -17.49 2.54
N GLY A 190 2.12 -17.30 1.47
CA GLY A 190 2.57 -16.63 0.26
C GLY A 190 2.92 -15.15 0.49
N ASP A 191 2.16 -14.45 1.31
CA ASP A 191 2.43 -13.06 1.67
C ASP A 191 3.68 -12.94 2.55
N ILE A 192 3.92 -13.90 3.43
CA ILE A 192 5.13 -13.98 4.25
C ILE A 192 6.36 -14.15 3.36
N GLN A 193 6.33 -15.10 2.41
CA GLN A 193 7.44 -15.33 1.48
C GLN A 193 7.74 -14.12 0.61
N LEU A 194 6.70 -13.45 0.12
CA LEU A 194 6.83 -12.23 -0.66
C LEU A 194 7.46 -11.09 0.14
N THR A 195 7.00 -10.90 1.38
CA THR A 195 7.57 -9.91 2.31
C THR A 195 9.03 -10.23 2.62
N LYS A 196 9.37 -11.51 2.84
CA LYS A 196 10.75 -11.98 3.06
C LYS A 196 11.64 -11.66 1.85
N HIS A 197 11.16 -11.94 0.64
CA HIS A 197 11.89 -11.64 -0.59
C HIS A 197 12.16 -10.14 -0.77
N LEU A 198 11.14 -9.30 -0.62
CA LEU A 198 11.27 -7.84 -0.71
C LEU A 198 12.20 -7.28 0.35
N THR A 199 12.09 -7.75 1.59
CA THR A 199 12.98 -7.32 2.69
C THR A 199 14.43 -7.68 2.39
N LYS A 200 14.71 -8.90 1.94
CA LYS A 200 16.05 -9.33 1.54
C LYS A 200 16.62 -8.47 0.40
N LYS A 201 15.80 -8.21 -0.63
CA LYS A 201 16.21 -7.37 -1.77
C LYS A 201 16.51 -5.93 -1.34
N ALA A 202 15.68 -5.35 -0.47
CA ALA A 202 15.91 -4.00 0.06
C ALA A 202 17.21 -3.90 0.89
N ILE A 203 17.45 -4.87 1.77
CA ILE A 203 18.67 -4.95 2.59
C ILE A 203 19.91 -5.03 1.70
N GLN A 204 19.87 -5.83 0.64
CA GLN A 204 20.97 -5.93 -0.31
C GLN A 204 21.21 -4.63 -1.10
N ASP A 205 20.13 -3.95 -1.52
CA ASP A 205 20.22 -2.69 -2.26
C ASP A 205 20.83 -1.57 -1.42
N CYS A 206 20.40 -1.39 -0.17
CA CYS A 206 20.97 -0.37 0.73
C CYS A 206 22.28 -0.81 1.41
N LYS A 207 22.69 -2.07 1.26
CA LYS A 207 23.84 -2.65 1.95
C LYS A 207 23.78 -2.43 3.46
N ALA A 208 22.63 -2.74 4.06
CA ALA A 208 22.44 -2.56 5.48
C ALA A 208 23.43 -3.39 6.29
N ASP A 209 23.96 -2.80 7.36
CA ASP A 209 24.89 -3.44 8.30
C ASP A 209 24.11 -4.23 9.36
N ILE A 210 22.93 -3.72 9.76
CA ILE A 210 22.10 -4.30 10.80
C ILE A 210 20.62 -4.21 10.48
N TYR A 211 19.87 -5.24 10.82
CA TYR A 211 18.42 -5.34 10.69
C TYR A 211 17.74 -5.20 12.06
N TYR A 212 16.85 -4.24 12.20
CA TYR A 212 16.01 -4.04 13.38
C TYR A 212 14.62 -4.63 13.12
N PRO A 213 14.24 -5.78 13.72
CA PRO A 213 12.95 -6.40 13.49
C PRO A 213 11.81 -5.56 14.08
N HIS A 214 10.69 -5.49 13.35
CA HIS A 214 9.47 -4.90 13.88
C HIS A 214 8.94 -5.77 15.05
N PRO A 215 8.33 -5.19 16.11
CA PRO A 215 7.80 -5.96 17.24
C PRO A 215 6.76 -7.02 16.89
N ARG A 216 6.10 -6.89 15.74
CA ARG A 216 5.16 -7.86 15.17
C ARG A 216 5.70 -8.57 13.94
N ALA A 217 7.03 -8.59 13.76
CA ALA A 217 7.62 -9.23 12.60
C ALA A 217 7.42 -10.75 12.65
N VAL A 218 6.86 -11.30 11.57
CA VAL A 218 6.76 -12.74 11.32
C VAL A 218 7.81 -13.22 10.31
N VAL A 219 8.68 -12.30 9.86
CA VAL A 219 9.69 -12.56 8.83
C VAL A 219 11.06 -12.61 9.48
N GLU A 220 11.68 -13.77 9.41
CA GLU A 220 13.10 -13.95 9.75
C GLU A 220 13.96 -13.59 8.53
N VAL A 221 15.01 -12.81 8.76
CA VAL A 221 15.97 -12.38 7.73
C VAL A 221 17.31 -13.00 8.02
N GLU A 222 17.84 -13.75 7.06
CA GLU A 222 19.14 -14.40 7.15
C GLU A 222 20.24 -13.57 6.46
N GLY A 223 21.50 -13.76 6.88
CA GLY A 223 22.67 -13.18 6.21
C GLY A 223 22.96 -11.72 6.58
N ILE A 224 22.33 -11.21 7.64
CA ILE A 224 22.58 -9.88 8.21
C ILE A 224 22.58 -9.98 9.74
N GLN A 225 23.32 -9.11 10.40
CA GLN A 225 23.22 -8.97 11.85
C GLN A 225 21.81 -8.52 12.22
N VAL A 226 21.14 -9.28 13.08
CA VAL A 226 19.82 -8.94 13.60
C VAL A 226 19.98 -8.29 14.97
N ALA A 227 19.44 -7.08 15.12
CA ALA A 227 19.43 -6.40 16.42
C ALA A 227 18.46 -7.08 17.38
N ALA A 228 18.80 -7.06 18.67
CA ALA A 228 17.92 -7.44 19.78
C ALA A 228 17.62 -6.21 20.64
N PRO A 229 16.87 -5.21 20.12
CA PRO A 229 16.69 -3.95 20.80
C PRO A 229 15.81 -4.11 22.06
N THR A 230 16.16 -3.41 23.11
CA THR A 230 15.35 -3.28 24.33
C THR A 230 14.48 -2.03 24.30
N ASN A 231 14.84 -1.07 23.45
CA ASN A 231 14.11 0.18 23.26
C ASN A 231 13.40 0.21 21.88
N CYS A 232 12.40 1.08 21.72
CA CYS A 232 11.91 1.42 20.38
C CYS A 232 12.94 2.28 19.64
N PHE A 233 12.84 2.30 18.33
CA PHE A 233 13.90 2.89 17.50
C PHE A 233 14.06 4.40 17.72
N GLU A 234 13.02 5.08 18.13
CA GLU A 234 13.02 6.50 18.49
C GLU A 234 13.92 6.82 19.69
N GLU A 235 14.20 5.83 20.56
CA GLU A 235 15.19 5.94 21.64
C GLU A 235 16.53 5.30 21.24
N GLU A 236 16.51 4.17 20.53
CA GLU A 236 17.71 3.40 20.13
C GLU A 236 18.66 4.19 19.21
N ILE A 237 18.12 5.10 18.41
CA ILE A 237 18.90 5.93 17.49
C ILE A 237 20.01 6.71 18.20
N TYR A 238 19.81 7.11 19.45
CA TYR A 238 20.82 7.84 20.21
C TYR A 238 21.98 6.95 20.63
N SER A 239 21.72 5.68 20.98
CA SER A 239 22.80 4.71 21.25
C SER A 239 23.66 4.47 20.02
N LEU A 240 23.04 4.41 18.83
CA LEU A 240 23.80 4.31 17.57
C LEU A 240 24.64 5.57 17.30
N LEU A 241 24.09 6.76 17.57
CA LEU A 241 24.81 8.03 17.38
C LEU A 241 25.92 8.28 18.41
N GLU A 242 25.97 7.56 19.54
CA GLU A 242 27.08 7.56 20.46
C GLU A 242 28.30 6.75 19.92
N GLU A 243 28.03 5.77 19.05
CA GLU A 243 29.07 4.93 18.45
C GLU A 243 29.45 5.38 17.02
N TYR A 244 28.47 5.83 16.24
CA TYR A 244 28.60 6.23 14.83
C TYR A 244 28.26 7.70 14.66
N GLU A 245 29.04 8.43 13.87
CA GLU A 245 28.78 9.84 13.59
C GLU A 245 27.56 10.02 12.70
N PHE A 246 27.33 9.07 11.78
CA PHE A 246 26.20 9.09 10.84
C PHE A 246 25.44 7.77 10.89
N VAL A 247 24.11 7.87 10.90
CA VAL A 247 23.19 6.73 10.83
C VAL A 247 22.29 6.88 9.61
N GLU A 248 22.42 5.96 8.65
CA GLU A 248 21.52 5.88 7.51
C GLU A 248 20.42 4.86 7.82
N VAL A 249 19.17 5.31 7.87
CA VAL A 249 18.00 4.50 8.26
C VAL A 249 17.17 4.19 7.03
N TYR A 250 16.97 2.91 6.78
CA TYR A 250 16.22 2.38 5.67
C TYR A 250 15.03 1.53 6.15
N GLY A 251 14.02 1.36 5.31
CA GLY A 251 12.87 0.49 5.56
C GLY A 251 11.75 0.77 4.56
N PHE A 252 10.64 0.07 4.68
CA PHE A 252 9.52 0.32 3.77
C PHE A 252 8.67 1.48 4.26
N TYR A 253 8.29 1.44 5.53
CA TYR A 253 7.43 2.39 6.14
C TYR A 253 7.52 2.26 7.67
N SER A 254 7.82 3.34 8.35
CA SER A 254 7.90 3.34 9.81
C SER A 254 7.57 4.72 10.37
N THR A 255 6.79 4.74 11.43
CA THR A 255 6.53 5.96 12.20
C THR A 255 7.82 6.58 12.73
N ALA A 256 8.79 5.73 13.09
CA ALA A 256 10.11 6.17 13.56
C ALA A 256 10.79 7.12 12.58
N PHE A 257 10.60 6.95 11.27
CA PHE A 257 11.18 7.83 10.25
C PHE A 257 10.85 9.29 10.48
N LEU A 258 9.62 9.59 10.90
CA LEU A 258 9.13 10.96 11.09
C LEU A 258 9.82 11.67 12.25
N PHE A 259 10.31 10.91 13.25
CA PHE A 259 10.99 11.45 14.42
C PHE A 259 12.50 11.49 14.25
N VAL A 260 13.09 10.42 13.67
CA VAL A 260 14.54 10.34 13.57
C VAL A 260 15.13 11.16 12.44
N LYS A 261 14.38 11.50 11.40
CA LYS A 261 14.85 12.28 10.24
C LYS A 261 15.34 13.69 10.60
N GLU A 262 14.82 14.27 11.70
CA GLU A 262 15.19 15.60 12.15
C GLU A 262 16.44 15.58 13.08
N ILE A 263 16.94 14.38 13.43
CA ILE A 263 18.12 14.25 14.30
C ILE A 263 19.38 14.46 13.46
N GLU A 264 20.26 15.35 13.93
CA GLU A 264 21.53 15.63 13.26
C GLU A 264 22.39 14.37 13.13
N GLY A 265 22.86 14.08 11.91
CA GLY A 265 23.63 12.89 11.57
C GLY A 265 22.78 11.69 11.15
N VAL A 266 21.47 11.83 11.13
CA VAL A 266 20.56 10.79 10.65
C VAL A 266 20.07 11.13 9.23
N LYS A 267 20.10 10.13 8.35
CA LYS A 267 19.52 10.18 7.02
C LYS A 267 18.49 9.07 6.90
N VAL A 268 17.29 9.41 6.45
CA VAL A 268 16.19 8.44 6.27
C VAL A 268 15.85 8.29 4.81
N GLN A 269 15.67 7.04 4.35
CA GLN A 269 15.17 6.73 3.02
C GLN A 269 14.22 5.53 3.08
N ALA A 270 12.99 5.70 2.57
CA ALA A 270 12.03 4.61 2.46
C ALA A 270 12.21 3.82 1.16
N TYR A 271 11.83 2.54 1.19
CA TYR A 271 11.57 1.74 -0.01
C TYR A 271 10.08 1.66 -0.26
N ARG A 272 9.70 1.93 -1.51
CA ARG A 272 8.32 1.79 -1.98
C ARG A 272 8.18 0.50 -2.77
N THR A 273 7.25 -0.35 -2.38
CA THR A 273 6.86 -1.58 -3.07
C THR A 273 5.37 -1.54 -3.38
N PHE A 274 4.88 -2.47 -4.18
CA PHE A 274 3.44 -2.56 -4.42
C PHE A 274 2.63 -2.87 -3.13
N LEU A 275 3.25 -3.45 -2.09
CA LEU A 275 2.61 -3.71 -0.79
C LEU A 275 2.58 -2.47 0.13
N SER A 276 3.43 -1.47 -0.11
CA SER A 276 3.58 -0.27 0.71
C SER A 276 3.44 1.04 -0.07
N SER A 277 2.92 1.00 -1.30
CA SER A 277 2.89 2.16 -2.18
C SER A 277 2.09 3.32 -1.59
N PHE A 278 0.94 3.02 -1.00
CA PHE A 278 0.08 4.01 -0.37
C PHE A 278 0.76 4.70 0.84
N GLU A 279 1.38 3.91 1.71
CA GLU A 279 2.09 4.42 2.89
C GLU A 279 3.33 5.24 2.49
N SER A 280 4.00 4.85 1.42
CA SER A 280 5.17 5.57 0.90
C SER A 280 4.80 6.93 0.34
N ASP A 281 3.66 7.05 -0.32
CA ASP A 281 3.16 8.33 -0.84
C ASP A 281 2.84 9.30 0.32
N ILE A 282 2.26 8.80 1.42
CA ILE A 282 2.03 9.59 2.64
C ILE A 282 3.35 10.01 3.29
N LEU A 283 4.36 9.13 3.35
CA LEU A 283 5.68 9.52 3.86
C LEU A 283 6.32 10.63 3.04
N LEU A 284 6.09 10.63 1.71
CA LEU A 284 6.57 11.70 0.83
C LEU A 284 5.96 13.06 1.18
N GLU A 285 4.65 13.11 1.50
CA GLU A 285 3.98 14.33 1.99
C GLU A 285 4.64 14.88 3.26
N HIS A 286 5.26 13.99 4.06
CA HIS A 286 6.00 14.33 5.27
C HIS A 286 7.50 14.54 5.03
N GLY A 287 7.94 14.69 3.78
CA GLY A 287 9.33 14.99 3.41
C GLY A 287 10.29 13.80 3.44
N ILE A 288 9.79 12.57 3.51
CA ILE A 288 10.63 11.36 3.43
C ILE A 288 10.65 10.86 1.99
N GLN A 289 11.86 10.82 1.43
CA GLN A 289 12.06 10.30 0.06
C GLN A 289 11.96 8.78 0.04
N TYR A 290 11.47 8.24 -1.07
CA TYR A 290 11.45 6.81 -1.30
C TYR A 290 12.18 6.40 -2.58
N ARG A 291 12.63 5.14 -2.61
CA ARG A 291 13.13 4.45 -3.80
C ARG A 291 12.21 3.29 -4.12
N ASN A 292 11.79 3.18 -5.38
CA ASN A 292 10.98 2.03 -5.79
C ASN A 292 11.80 0.73 -5.75
N LEU A 293 11.19 -0.32 -5.22
CA LEU A 293 11.75 -1.66 -5.15
C LEU A 293 10.75 -2.64 -5.76
N SER A 294 11.09 -3.18 -6.91
CA SER A 294 10.27 -4.14 -7.64
C SER A 294 10.68 -5.57 -7.35
N LEU A 295 9.74 -6.50 -7.46
CA LEU A 295 9.99 -7.94 -7.41
C LEU A 295 10.80 -8.42 -8.59
N SER A 296 10.47 -7.91 -9.78
CA SER A 296 11.09 -8.29 -11.05
C SER A 296 12.10 -7.26 -11.54
N ASP A 297 13.09 -7.73 -12.27
CA ASP A 297 14.05 -6.92 -13.00
C ASP A 297 13.79 -6.92 -14.52
N THR A 298 12.71 -7.56 -14.97
CA THR A 298 12.32 -7.65 -16.38
C THR A 298 11.82 -6.30 -16.89
N CYS A 299 12.25 -5.90 -18.07
CA CYS A 299 11.77 -4.69 -18.73
C CYS A 299 10.48 -4.97 -19.49
N VAL A 300 9.43 -4.20 -19.22
CA VAL A 300 8.12 -4.29 -19.88
C VAL A 300 7.98 -3.18 -20.91
N ASP A 301 7.60 -3.49 -22.13
CA ASP A 301 7.22 -2.51 -23.14
C ASP A 301 5.74 -2.14 -22.98
N ILE A 302 5.44 -0.88 -22.79
CA ILE A 302 4.07 -0.35 -22.66
C ILE A 302 3.70 0.32 -23.96
N VAL A 303 2.60 -0.11 -24.57
CA VAL A 303 2.06 0.50 -25.81
C VAL A 303 0.84 1.33 -25.46
N MET A 304 0.91 2.63 -25.72
CA MET A 304 -0.17 3.61 -25.50
C MET A 304 -0.55 4.27 -26.84
N PRO A 305 -1.58 3.82 -27.54
CA PRO A 305 -2.13 4.55 -28.67
C PRO A 305 -2.89 5.76 -28.17
N VAL A 306 -2.86 6.84 -28.93
CA VAL A 306 -3.61 8.05 -28.65
C VAL A 306 -4.11 8.72 -29.93
N TYR A 307 -5.32 9.25 -29.88
CA TYR A 307 -5.87 10.17 -30.88
C TYR A 307 -6.70 11.24 -30.19
N ASN A 308 -6.25 12.51 -30.26
CA ASN A 308 -6.89 13.66 -29.62
C ASN A 308 -7.10 13.47 -28.11
N GLY A 309 -6.00 13.15 -27.39
CA GLY A 309 -5.99 12.84 -25.96
C GLY A 309 -5.52 13.97 -25.04
N GLU A 310 -5.50 15.24 -25.49
CA GLU A 310 -4.93 16.38 -24.75
C GLU A 310 -5.41 16.52 -23.31
N LYS A 311 -6.64 16.08 -23.01
CA LYS A 311 -7.28 16.23 -21.70
C LYS A 311 -6.93 15.13 -20.71
N THR A 312 -6.47 13.98 -21.17
CA THR A 312 -6.36 12.77 -20.33
C THR A 312 -4.96 12.18 -20.31
N ILE A 313 -4.21 12.32 -21.41
CA ILE A 313 -2.92 11.65 -21.58
C ILE A 313 -1.88 12.06 -20.53
N ASP A 314 -1.93 13.27 -20.01
CA ASP A 314 -1.02 13.74 -18.96
C ASP A 314 -1.14 12.86 -17.70
N GLU A 315 -2.37 12.63 -17.23
CA GLU A 315 -2.63 11.77 -16.07
C GLU A 315 -2.28 10.32 -16.35
N SER A 316 -2.56 9.82 -17.56
CA SER A 316 -2.21 8.46 -17.96
C SER A 316 -0.69 8.23 -17.95
N ILE A 317 0.11 9.15 -18.50
CA ILE A 317 1.59 9.08 -18.46
C ILE A 317 2.09 9.16 -17.02
N GLN A 318 1.56 10.07 -16.20
CA GLN A 318 1.95 10.18 -14.80
C GLN A 318 1.66 8.89 -14.02
N SER A 319 0.55 8.21 -14.31
CA SER A 319 0.21 6.94 -13.69
C SER A 319 1.22 5.82 -14.01
N ILE A 320 1.79 5.82 -15.21
CA ILE A 320 2.88 4.91 -15.61
C ILE A 320 4.19 5.27 -14.88
N LEU A 321 4.54 6.54 -14.83
CA LEU A 321 5.74 6.99 -14.13
C LEU A 321 5.69 6.69 -12.64
N ASN A 322 4.49 6.66 -12.07
CA ASN A 322 4.24 6.37 -10.65
C ASN A 322 4.14 4.87 -10.33
N GLN A 323 4.39 3.96 -11.26
CA GLN A 323 4.39 2.52 -11.00
C GLN A 323 5.50 2.13 -10.02
N THR A 324 5.26 1.10 -9.17
CA THR A 324 6.31 0.52 -8.31
C THR A 324 7.36 -0.22 -9.13
N HIS A 325 6.94 -0.86 -10.21
CA HIS A 325 7.84 -1.44 -11.20
C HIS A 325 8.35 -0.37 -12.16
N GLN A 326 9.65 -0.02 -12.05
CA GLN A 326 10.26 1.09 -12.79
C GLN A 326 11.03 0.64 -14.06
N LYS A 327 11.16 -0.66 -14.32
CA LYS A 327 11.82 -1.18 -15.52
C LYS A 327 10.82 -1.33 -16.66
N PHE A 328 10.53 -0.25 -17.33
CA PHE A 328 9.64 -0.20 -18.49
C PHE A 328 10.18 0.72 -19.60
N ARG A 329 9.62 0.58 -20.80
CA ARG A 329 9.69 1.52 -21.90
C ARG A 329 8.27 1.85 -22.33
N LEU A 330 7.93 3.13 -22.41
CA LEU A 330 6.62 3.62 -22.85
C LEU A 330 6.69 4.06 -24.31
N TRP A 331 5.90 3.43 -25.15
CA TRP A 331 5.73 3.75 -26.56
C TRP A 331 4.38 4.46 -26.74
N ILE A 332 4.40 5.79 -26.83
CA ILE A 332 3.22 6.60 -27.14
C ILE A 332 3.11 6.69 -28.65
N VAL A 333 2.04 6.14 -29.21
CA VAL A 333 1.79 6.10 -30.65
C VAL A 333 0.60 6.96 -30.98
N ASP A 334 0.87 8.16 -31.49
CA ASP A 334 -0.13 9.17 -31.84
C ASP A 334 -0.67 8.93 -33.24
N ASP A 335 -1.94 8.58 -33.34
CA ASP A 335 -2.67 8.31 -34.59
C ASP A 335 -3.06 9.62 -35.33
N GLY A 336 -2.13 10.56 -35.43
CA GLY A 336 -2.33 11.82 -36.16
C GLY A 336 -3.20 12.84 -35.43
N SER A 337 -3.08 12.99 -34.12
CA SER A 337 -3.82 13.97 -33.33
C SER A 337 -3.69 15.40 -33.90
N THR A 338 -4.80 16.13 -33.79
CA THR A 338 -4.92 17.53 -34.28
C THR A 338 -5.09 18.54 -33.14
N ASP A 339 -5.22 18.05 -31.90
CA ASP A 339 -5.26 18.83 -30.67
C ASP A 339 -3.84 19.02 -30.06
N GLN A 340 -3.74 19.38 -28.76
CA GLN A 340 -2.47 19.61 -28.06
C GLN A 340 -1.83 18.33 -27.50
N THR A 341 -2.24 17.14 -27.95
CA THR A 341 -1.68 15.85 -27.48
C THR A 341 -0.16 15.82 -27.60
N GLN A 342 0.39 16.26 -28.73
CA GLN A 342 1.82 16.27 -28.97
C GLN A 342 2.57 17.15 -27.98
N GLU A 343 2.07 18.36 -27.71
CA GLU A 343 2.66 19.31 -26.77
C GLU A 343 2.67 18.76 -25.34
N VAL A 344 1.62 18.05 -24.96
CA VAL A 344 1.56 17.38 -23.65
C VAL A 344 2.62 16.29 -23.55
N CYS A 345 2.73 15.41 -24.56
CA CYS A 345 3.71 14.33 -24.59
C CYS A 345 5.17 14.85 -24.56
N GLN A 346 5.47 15.96 -25.24
CA GLN A 346 6.81 16.53 -25.30
C GLN A 346 7.40 16.85 -23.92
N LYS A 347 6.58 17.17 -22.92
CA LYS A 347 7.03 17.45 -21.55
C LYS A 347 7.76 16.25 -20.92
N TYR A 348 7.46 15.05 -21.37
CA TYR A 348 7.96 13.79 -20.79
C TYR A 348 9.14 13.19 -21.55
N LEU A 349 9.49 13.68 -22.75
CA LEU A 349 10.54 13.10 -23.60
C LEU A 349 11.97 13.29 -23.06
N THR A 350 12.14 14.01 -21.96
CA THR A 350 13.40 14.04 -21.21
C THR A 350 13.67 12.77 -20.41
N ASP A 351 12.64 11.96 -20.13
CA ASP A 351 12.80 10.63 -19.57
C ASP A 351 13.13 9.64 -20.69
N ALA A 352 14.31 9.05 -20.63
CA ALA A 352 14.82 8.11 -21.66
C ALA A 352 13.97 6.85 -21.84
N ARG A 353 13.03 6.58 -20.93
CA ARG A 353 12.10 5.45 -21.02
C ARG A 353 10.89 5.74 -21.90
N ILE A 354 10.65 7.02 -22.26
CA ILE A 354 9.44 7.45 -22.99
C ILE A 354 9.80 7.75 -24.43
N HIS A 355 9.09 7.11 -25.33
CA HIS A 355 9.19 7.26 -26.77
C HIS A 355 7.85 7.75 -27.34
N TYR A 356 7.89 8.68 -28.27
CA TYR A 356 6.72 9.24 -28.94
C TYR A 356 6.89 9.15 -30.45
N GLU A 357 5.89 8.60 -31.12
CA GLU A 357 5.83 8.51 -32.58
C GLU A 357 4.47 8.99 -33.06
N LYS A 358 4.46 9.93 -34.00
CA LYS A 358 3.24 10.44 -34.62
C LYS A 358 3.08 9.86 -36.02
N LEU A 359 1.95 9.19 -36.23
CA LEU A 359 1.58 8.56 -37.48
C LEU A 359 0.57 9.42 -38.26
N VAL A 360 0.30 9.04 -39.48
CA VAL A 360 -0.89 9.49 -40.21
C VAL A 360 -2.09 8.74 -39.65
N HIS A 361 -3.23 9.43 -39.45
CA HIS A 361 -4.44 8.82 -38.91
C HIS A 361 -4.93 7.62 -39.74
N GLN A 362 -5.01 6.46 -39.12
CA GLN A 362 -5.39 5.19 -39.78
C GLN A 362 -6.19 4.26 -38.88
N GLY A 363 -6.60 4.70 -37.69
CA GLY A 363 -7.40 3.93 -36.75
C GLY A 363 -6.57 3.17 -35.71
N ILE A 364 -7.25 2.75 -34.64
CA ILE A 364 -6.62 2.17 -33.46
C ILE A 364 -5.89 0.86 -33.75
N SER A 365 -6.47 -0.01 -34.59
CA SER A 365 -5.85 -1.31 -34.93
C SER A 365 -4.49 -1.13 -35.61
N CYS A 366 -4.38 -0.23 -36.58
CA CYS A 366 -3.12 0.07 -37.26
C CYS A 366 -2.11 0.74 -36.33
N THR A 367 -2.56 1.62 -35.46
CA THR A 367 -1.74 2.28 -34.45
C THR A 367 -1.15 1.28 -33.46
N LEU A 368 -1.93 0.31 -33.02
CA LEU A 368 -1.48 -0.79 -32.15
C LEU A 368 -0.49 -1.73 -32.84
N ILE A 369 -0.71 -2.08 -34.11
CA ILE A 369 0.23 -2.87 -34.91
C ILE A 369 1.58 -2.15 -34.96
N SER A 370 1.56 -0.85 -35.27
CA SER A 370 2.77 -0.02 -35.32
C SER A 370 3.47 0.03 -33.96
N GLY A 371 2.72 0.25 -32.88
CA GLY A 371 3.24 0.32 -31.51
C GLY A 371 3.92 -0.98 -31.09
N VAL A 372 3.28 -2.15 -31.30
CA VAL A 372 3.87 -3.45 -30.95
C VAL A 372 5.12 -3.74 -31.80
N THR A 373 5.16 -3.29 -33.05
CA THR A 373 6.34 -3.45 -33.92
C THR A 373 7.57 -2.72 -33.36
N MET A 374 7.38 -1.58 -32.69
CA MET A 374 8.46 -0.81 -32.06
C MET A 374 9.01 -1.46 -30.79
N THR A 375 8.25 -2.34 -30.13
CA THR A 375 8.65 -2.97 -28.87
C THR A 375 9.82 -3.95 -29.05
N GLN A 376 10.62 -4.11 -28.00
CA GLN A 376 11.81 -4.97 -28.02
C GLN A 376 11.80 -6.04 -26.93
N GLY A 377 10.94 -5.88 -25.89
CA GLY A 377 10.87 -6.78 -24.75
C GLY A 377 10.08 -8.05 -24.99
N GLU A 378 10.18 -8.95 -24.04
CA GLU A 378 9.41 -10.19 -23.97
C GLU A 378 7.94 -9.93 -23.63
N PHE A 379 7.70 -8.97 -22.73
CA PHE A 379 6.37 -8.64 -22.24
C PHE A 379 5.89 -7.29 -22.77
N ILE A 380 4.64 -7.26 -23.18
CA ILE A 380 3.96 -6.07 -23.65
C ILE A 380 2.80 -5.79 -22.72
N ALA A 381 2.77 -4.59 -22.15
CA ALA A 381 1.62 -4.04 -21.44
C ALA A 381 0.86 -3.07 -22.34
N ARG A 382 -0.42 -2.95 -22.10
CA ARG A 382 -1.30 -2.11 -22.87
C ARG A 382 -1.97 -1.07 -21.95
N GLN A 383 -1.95 0.20 -22.37
CA GLN A 383 -2.70 1.25 -21.68
C GLN A 383 -3.39 2.19 -22.67
N ASP A 384 -4.66 2.54 -22.40
CA ASP A 384 -5.38 3.59 -23.08
C ASP A 384 -4.96 4.98 -22.56
N ALA A 385 -4.90 5.96 -23.44
CA ALA A 385 -4.43 7.30 -23.10
C ALA A 385 -5.42 8.09 -22.21
N ASP A 386 -6.56 7.52 -21.88
CA ASP A 386 -7.59 8.07 -20.99
C ASP A 386 -7.75 7.30 -19.68
N ASP A 387 -7.07 6.15 -19.51
CA ASP A 387 -7.10 5.34 -18.30
C ASP A 387 -5.96 5.68 -17.33
N VAL A 388 -6.12 5.31 -16.07
CA VAL A 388 -5.13 5.57 -15.01
C VAL A 388 -4.76 4.28 -14.30
N TRP A 389 -3.50 3.91 -14.34
CA TRP A 389 -2.99 2.75 -13.59
C TRP A 389 -2.80 3.09 -12.12
N MET A 390 -3.22 2.18 -11.25
CA MET A 390 -2.85 2.22 -9.84
C MET A 390 -1.36 1.86 -9.68
N PRO A 391 -0.64 2.37 -8.68
CA PRO A 391 0.82 2.25 -8.56
C PRO A 391 1.38 0.82 -8.62
N TRP A 392 0.57 -0.17 -8.30
CA TRP A 392 0.93 -1.59 -8.23
C TRP A 392 0.57 -2.41 -9.48
N HIS A 393 -0.03 -1.80 -10.52
CA HIS A 393 -0.56 -2.52 -11.67
C HIS A 393 0.49 -3.38 -12.39
N LEU A 394 1.55 -2.75 -12.89
CA LEU A 394 2.60 -3.46 -13.64
C LEU A 394 3.19 -4.60 -12.83
N GLU A 395 3.52 -4.35 -11.58
CA GLU A 395 4.19 -5.33 -10.74
C GLU A 395 3.32 -6.55 -10.43
N MET A 396 2.03 -6.34 -10.12
CA MET A 396 1.11 -7.44 -9.83
C MET A 396 0.85 -8.32 -11.04
N VAL A 397 0.59 -7.70 -12.19
CA VAL A 397 0.26 -8.43 -13.42
C VAL A 397 1.50 -9.15 -13.96
N LEU A 398 2.66 -8.48 -13.97
CA LEU A 398 3.94 -9.08 -14.38
C LEU A 398 4.34 -10.24 -13.47
N HIS A 399 4.24 -10.08 -12.15
CA HIS A 399 4.56 -11.14 -11.19
C HIS A 399 3.72 -12.40 -11.43
N GLN A 400 2.44 -12.27 -11.75
CA GLN A 400 1.59 -13.42 -12.08
C GLN A 400 2.04 -14.13 -13.35
N LEU A 401 2.46 -13.39 -14.39
CA LEU A 401 3.01 -13.93 -15.63
C LEU A 401 4.34 -14.65 -15.43
N GLU A 402 5.24 -14.08 -14.63
CA GLU A 402 6.56 -14.67 -14.36
C GLU A 402 6.49 -15.87 -13.43
N SER A 403 5.54 -15.88 -12.49
CA SER A 403 5.34 -16.98 -11.54
C SER A 403 4.79 -18.25 -12.20
N ASN A 404 4.20 -18.14 -13.40
CA ASN A 404 3.65 -19.26 -14.12
C ASN A 404 3.98 -19.17 -15.62
N SER A 405 4.96 -19.95 -16.05
CA SER A 405 5.45 -19.95 -17.43
C SER A 405 4.44 -20.46 -18.46
N SER A 406 3.34 -21.11 -18.04
CA SER A 406 2.26 -21.50 -18.96
C SER A 406 1.35 -20.33 -19.34
N LEU A 407 1.43 -19.20 -18.63
CA LEU A 407 0.61 -18.05 -18.92
C LEU A 407 1.21 -17.20 -20.03
N ASP A 408 0.38 -16.86 -21.01
CA ASP A 408 0.71 -15.95 -22.11
C ASP A 408 0.12 -14.57 -21.93
N ILE A 409 -1.00 -14.48 -21.21
CA ILE A 409 -1.72 -13.23 -20.93
C ILE A 409 -2.27 -13.21 -19.50
N VAL A 410 -2.06 -12.10 -18.82
CA VAL A 410 -2.68 -11.80 -17.52
C VAL A 410 -3.32 -10.43 -17.58
N GLY A 411 -4.55 -10.35 -17.12
CA GLY A 411 -5.28 -9.11 -16.90
C GLY A 411 -5.69 -8.93 -15.45
N SER A 412 -6.38 -7.83 -15.17
CA SER A 412 -6.89 -7.50 -13.84
C SER A 412 -8.28 -6.85 -13.93
N ARG A 413 -8.80 -6.33 -12.81
CA ARG A 413 -10.08 -5.64 -12.77
C ARG A 413 -9.91 -4.13 -12.85
N VAL A 414 -10.94 -3.49 -13.39
CA VAL A 414 -11.06 -2.03 -13.47
C VAL A 414 -12.11 -1.52 -12.49
N THR A 415 -12.03 -0.24 -12.16
CA THR A 415 -13.11 0.52 -11.51
C THR A 415 -13.37 1.79 -12.30
N ALA A 416 -14.62 2.21 -12.35
CA ALA A 416 -15.03 3.53 -12.83
C ALA A 416 -15.34 4.49 -11.66
N ASP A 417 -15.18 4.03 -10.42
CA ASP A 417 -15.35 4.83 -9.21
C ASP A 417 -14.07 5.60 -8.92
N GLU A 418 -14.13 6.93 -9.02
CA GLU A 418 -12.99 7.82 -8.81
C GLU A 418 -12.46 7.76 -7.37
N ASP A 419 -13.31 7.49 -6.38
CA ASP A 419 -12.91 7.31 -4.99
C ASP A 419 -12.05 6.06 -4.78
N GLU A 420 -12.22 5.02 -5.60
CA GLU A 420 -11.39 3.80 -5.55
C GLU A 420 -9.97 4.02 -6.09
N LYS A 421 -9.75 5.03 -6.97
CA LYS A 421 -8.46 5.36 -7.57
C LYS A 421 -7.36 5.63 -6.53
N ASN A 422 -7.73 6.22 -5.41
CA ASN A 422 -6.81 6.64 -4.34
C ASN A 422 -6.85 5.71 -3.12
N ARG A 423 -7.45 4.52 -3.24
CA ARG A 423 -7.54 3.57 -2.11
C ARG A 423 -6.28 2.71 -2.01
N LYS A 424 -6.03 2.23 -0.78
CA LYS A 424 -5.00 1.23 -0.50
C LYS A 424 -5.30 -0.07 -1.24
N LEU A 425 -4.24 -0.72 -1.76
CA LEU A 425 -4.34 -2.05 -2.37
C LEU A 425 -5.09 -3.03 -1.44
N LYS A 426 -6.20 -3.55 -1.92
CA LYS A 426 -6.89 -4.69 -1.33
C LYS A 426 -6.50 -5.94 -2.11
N ARG A 427 -5.69 -6.80 -1.52
CA ARG A 427 -5.36 -8.08 -2.15
C ARG A 427 -6.58 -9.00 -2.06
N ASN A 428 -7.21 -9.23 -3.19
CA ASN A 428 -8.31 -10.18 -3.30
C ASN A 428 -7.79 -11.47 -3.94
N LYS A 429 -7.57 -12.50 -3.12
CA LYS A 429 -7.04 -13.81 -3.55
C LYS A 429 -8.14 -14.78 -3.96
N GLN A 430 -9.39 -14.40 -3.79
CA GLN A 430 -10.54 -15.23 -4.17
C GLN A 430 -11.12 -14.76 -5.49
N ASN A 431 -11.78 -15.67 -6.19
CA ASN A 431 -12.51 -15.38 -7.42
C ASN A 431 -11.66 -14.84 -8.59
N HIS A 432 -10.39 -15.25 -8.67
CA HIS A 432 -9.65 -15.11 -9.92
C HIS A 432 -10.35 -15.86 -11.05
N LEU A 433 -10.25 -15.31 -12.26
CA LEU A 433 -10.82 -15.95 -13.44
C LEU A 433 -9.70 -16.59 -14.26
N PHE A 434 -9.77 -17.91 -14.49
CA PHE A 434 -8.77 -18.66 -15.25
C PHE A 434 -9.36 -19.97 -15.77
N GLY A 435 -8.60 -20.72 -16.56
CA GLY A 435 -8.94 -22.03 -17.03
C GLY A 435 -10.15 -22.04 -17.96
N GLU A 436 -10.89 -23.14 -17.95
CA GLU A 436 -12.07 -23.33 -18.80
C GLU A 436 -13.14 -22.26 -18.58
N LYS A 437 -13.34 -21.80 -17.34
CA LYS A 437 -14.29 -20.74 -17.01
C LYS A 437 -13.95 -19.43 -17.73
N LEU A 438 -12.68 -19.00 -17.72
CA LEU A 438 -12.23 -17.81 -18.45
C LEU A 438 -12.44 -17.97 -19.96
N TRP A 439 -12.03 -19.13 -20.48
CA TRP A 439 -12.12 -19.42 -21.91
C TRP A 439 -13.57 -19.44 -22.40
N LEU A 440 -14.51 -19.99 -21.63
CA LEU A 440 -15.95 -19.96 -21.91
C LEU A 440 -16.49 -18.52 -21.86
N GLN A 441 -16.21 -17.77 -20.80
CA GLN A 441 -16.68 -16.39 -20.68
C GLN A 441 -16.18 -15.51 -21.83
N LEU A 442 -14.94 -15.68 -22.28
CA LEU A 442 -14.41 -14.90 -23.40
C LEU A 442 -15.19 -15.10 -24.71
N ALA A 443 -15.98 -16.17 -24.81
CA ALA A 443 -16.82 -16.41 -25.99
C ALA A 443 -18.01 -15.45 -26.10
N TYR A 444 -18.49 -14.90 -24.98
CA TYR A 444 -19.68 -14.04 -24.96
C TYR A 444 -19.46 -12.65 -24.37
N GLN A 445 -18.32 -12.41 -23.72
CA GLN A 445 -17.93 -11.07 -23.25
C GLN A 445 -16.42 -10.90 -23.30
N ASN A 446 -15.95 -9.66 -23.44
CA ASN A 446 -14.55 -9.36 -23.30
C ASN A 446 -14.19 -9.37 -21.79
N VAL A 447 -13.46 -10.39 -21.35
CA VAL A 447 -13.05 -10.55 -19.93
C VAL A 447 -11.79 -9.78 -19.60
N PHE A 448 -11.07 -9.28 -20.60
CA PHE A 448 -9.88 -8.48 -20.47
C PHE A 448 -10.17 -7.05 -20.91
N ASN A 449 -10.19 -6.12 -19.96
CA ASN A 449 -10.12 -4.72 -20.33
C ASN A 449 -8.73 -4.41 -20.90
N HIS A 450 -8.67 -3.68 -22.00
CA HIS A 450 -7.44 -3.45 -22.77
C HIS A 450 -6.32 -2.86 -21.92
N SER A 451 -6.63 -1.89 -21.06
CA SER A 451 -5.66 -1.24 -20.16
C SER A 451 -5.20 -2.10 -18.97
N THR A 452 -5.69 -3.35 -18.84
CA THR A 452 -5.31 -4.20 -17.71
C THR A 452 -4.32 -5.29 -18.04
N VAL A 453 -3.98 -5.48 -19.31
CA VAL A 453 -3.27 -6.67 -19.75
C VAL A 453 -1.78 -6.48 -19.87
N ILE A 454 -1.04 -7.53 -19.47
CA ILE A 454 0.33 -7.80 -19.91
C ILE A 454 0.32 -9.16 -20.60
N PHE A 455 0.99 -9.26 -21.74
CA PHE A 455 1.08 -10.50 -22.50
C PHE A 455 2.49 -10.75 -23.05
N ARG A 456 2.78 -12.02 -23.36
CA ARG A 456 4.03 -12.41 -24.02
C ARG A 456 3.99 -12.02 -25.50
N LYS A 457 5.02 -11.34 -25.96
CA LYS A 457 5.17 -10.95 -27.37
C LYS A 457 5.18 -12.17 -28.31
N SER A 458 5.76 -13.29 -27.88
CA SER A 458 5.75 -14.54 -28.66
C SER A 458 4.32 -15.03 -28.92
N ALA A 459 3.48 -15.08 -27.88
CA ALA A 459 2.09 -15.52 -28.03
C ALA A 459 1.24 -14.55 -28.89
N TYR A 460 1.51 -13.25 -28.80
CA TYR A 460 0.92 -12.26 -29.69
C TYR A 460 1.26 -12.53 -31.16
N LEU A 461 2.53 -12.84 -31.47
CA LEU A 461 2.98 -13.13 -32.82
C LEU A 461 2.40 -14.45 -33.34
N GLU A 462 2.37 -15.50 -32.51
CA GLU A 462 1.76 -16.79 -32.85
C GLU A 462 0.28 -16.68 -33.16
N ALA A 463 -0.45 -15.82 -32.42
CA ALA A 463 -1.86 -15.52 -32.67
C ALA A 463 -2.09 -14.63 -33.90
N GLY A 464 -1.04 -14.17 -34.58
CA GLY A 464 -1.11 -13.28 -35.74
C GLY A 464 -1.39 -11.81 -35.41
N GLY A 465 -1.18 -11.39 -34.17
CA GLY A 465 -1.24 -9.99 -33.72
C GLY A 465 -2.58 -9.28 -33.88
N TYR A 466 -2.60 -7.99 -33.67
CA TYR A 466 -3.76 -7.15 -34.05
C TYR A 466 -3.96 -7.18 -35.56
N GLN A 467 -5.20 -7.01 -36.00
CA GLN A 467 -5.54 -7.03 -37.41
C GLN A 467 -6.34 -5.78 -37.79
N GLU A 468 -6.10 -5.25 -38.97
CA GLU A 468 -6.82 -4.12 -39.52
C GLU A 468 -8.33 -4.41 -39.69
N GLY A 469 -9.15 -3.38 -39.54
CA GLY A 469 -10.61 -3.47 -39.73
C GLY A 469 -11.38 -3.99 -38.51
N TYR A 470 -10.73 -4.12 -37.34
CA TYR A 470 -11.36 -4.54 -36.09
C TYR A 470 -11.45 -3.40 -35.05
N ASP A 471 -11.40 -2.16 -35.48
CA ASP A 471 -11.50 -0.99 -34.61
C ASP A 471 -12.76 -1.03 -33.73
N GLY A 472 -12.54 -0.86 -32.41
CA GLY A 472 -13.57 -0.91 -31.38
C GLY A 472 -13.85 -2.29 -30.78
N PHE A 473 -13.17 -3.34 -31.26
CA PHE A 473 -13.11 -4.67 -30.65
C PHE A 473 -11.82 -5.43 -31.04
N GLU A 474 -10.78 -4.70 -31.42
CA GLU A 474 -9.46 -5.20 -31.79
C GLU A 474 -8.81 -6.05 -30.69
N ASP A 475 -9.05 -5.69 -29.45
CA ASP A 475 -8.60 -6.35 -28.24
C ASP A 475 -9.30 -7.73 -28.09
N TRP A 476 -10.64 -7.75 -28.07
CA TRP A 476 -11.38 -9.02 -27.96
C TRP A 476 -11.08 -9.96 -29.13
N HIS A 477 -10.94 -9.41 -30.35
CA HIS A 477 -10.54 -10.19 -31.53
C HIS A 477 -9.15 -10.83 -31.37
N LEU A 478 -8.20 -10.12 -30.76
CA LEU A 478 -6.88 -10.68 -30.46
C LEU A 478 -6.98 -11.75 -29.36
N TRP A 479 -7.67 -11.47 -28.26
CA TRP A 479 -7.80 -12.40 -27.13
C TRP A 479 -8.50 -13.70 -27.56
N ALA A 480 -9.49 -13.61 -28.43
CA ALA A 480 -10.19 -14.79 -28.95
C ALA A 480 -9.28 -15.78 -29.69
N ARG A 481 -8.21 -15.30 -30.30
CA ARG A 481 -7.22 -16.12 -31.03
C ARG A 481 -6.05 -16.54 -30.15
N MET A 482 -5.71 -15.76 -29.16
CA MET A 482 -4.53 -15.94 -28.31
C MET A 482 -4.83 -16.83 -27.08
N VAL A 483 -6.05 -16.75 -26.52
CA VAL A 483 -6.40 -17.39 -25.27
C VAL A 483 -6.84 -18.83 -25.45
N THR A 484 -6.25 -19.72 -24.69
CA THR A 484 -6.61 -21.13 -24.54
C THR A 484 -7.17 -21.39 -23.12
N LYS A 485 -7.54 -22.65 -22.81
CA LYS A 485 -7.98 -23.03 -21.46
C LYS A 485 -6.85 -22.98 -20.39
N GLU A 486 -5.59 -22.83 -20.80
CA GLU A 486 -4.45 -23.04 -19.91
C GLU A 486 -3.56 -21.80 -19.76
N ASN A 487 -3.58 -20.88 -20.74
CA ASN A 487 -2.56 -19.83 -20.88
C ASN A 487 -3.00 -18.43 -20.44
N ALA A 488 -4.18 -18.30 -19.78
CA ALA A 488 -4.75 -17.00 -19.46
C ALA A 488 -5.24 -16.90 -18.01
N PHE A 489 -5.10 -15.70 -17.43
CA PHE A 489 -5.47 -15.44 -16.05
C PHE A 489 -5.97 -14.00 -15.86
N VAL A 490 -7.04 -13.81 -15.08
CA VAL A 490 -7.51 -12.49 -14.67
C VAL A 490 -7.47 -12.38 -13.15
N LEU A 491 -6.63 -11.49 -12.66
CA LEU A 491 -6.56 -11.11 -11.25
C LEU A 491 -7.87 -10.45 -10.83
N ASN A 492 -8.43 -10.86 -9.70
CA ASN A 492 -9.61 -10.21 -9.13
C ASN A 492 -9.24 -8.98 -8.26
N ASN A 493 -8.20 -8.24 -8.66
CA ASN A 493 -7.72 -7.05 -8.00
C ASN A 493 -8.01 -5.84 -8.88
N LEU A 494 -8.48 -4.76 -8.27
CA LEU A 494 -8.61 -3.46 -8.95
C LEU A 494 -7.20 -2.88 -9.12
N THR A 495 -6.83 -2.61 -10.36
CA THR A 495 -5.51 -2.05 -10.69
C THR A 495 -5.57 -0.89 -11.69
N VAL A 496 -6.74 -0.63 -12.26
CA VAL A 496 -6.95 0.41 -13.27
C VAL A 496 -8.23 1.19 -12.95
N TYR A 497 -8.11 2.51 -12.98
CA TYR A 497 -9.26 3.40 -13.06
C TYR A 497 -9.58 3.61 -14.55
N TYR A 498 -10.78 3.20 -14.94
CA TYR A 498 -11.26 3.18 -16.31
C TYR A 498 -12.27 4.31 -16.55
N ARG A 499 -11.98 5.18 -17.54
CA ARG A 499 -12.92 6.21 -17.94
C ARG A 499 -13.93 5.67 -18.93
N LEU A 500 -15.22 5.77 -18.58
CA LEU A 500 -16.31 5.32 -19.44
C LEU A 500 -16.43 6.23 -20.66
N SER A 501 -16.47 5.65 -21.85
CA SER A 501 -16.75 6.32 -23.13
C SER A 501 -18.02 5.78 -23.78
N ASP A 502 -18.73 6.61 -24.56
CA ASP A 502 -20.07 6.33 -25.12
C ASP A 502 -20.07 5.46 -26.40
N SER A 503 -19.35 4.33 -26.47
CA SER A 503 -19.33 3.49 -27.69
C SER A 503 -19.83 2.06 -27.45
N HIS A 504 -21.06 1.73 -27.86
CA HIS A 504 -21.73 0.46 -27.48
C HIS A 504 -22.19 -0.52 -28.58
N ASP A 505 -22.13 -0.23 -29.87
CA ASP A 505 -22.99 -0.96 -30.82
C ASP A 505 -22.37 -2.09 -31.66
N ARG A 506 -21.07 -2.35 -31.65
CA ARG A 506 -20.46 -3.34 -32.56
C ARG A 506 -20.25 -4.76 -31.97
N TRP A 507 -20.51 -4.95 -30.72
CA TRP A 507 -20.13 -6.15 -29.95
C TRP A 507 -20.98 -7.39 -30.22
N MET A 508 -22.27 -7.23 -30.48
CA MET A 508 -23.21 -8.37 -30.56
C MET A 508 -22.90 -9.33 -31.71
N ALA A 509 -22.53 -8.81 -32.88
CA ALA A 509 -22.22 -9.65 -34.04
C ALA A 509 -20.92 -10.47 -33.83
N PHE A 510 -19.91 -9.88 -33.20
CA PHE A 510 -18.65 -10.57 -32.89
C PHE A 510 -18.85 -11.65 -31.82
N ARG A 511 -19.58 -11.36 -30.75
CA ARG A 511 -19.97 -12.29 -29.67
C ARG A 511 -20.59 -13.56 -30.25
N THR A 512 -21.62 -13.43 -31.08
CA THR A 512 -22.32 -14.56 -31.68
C THR A 512 -21.42 -15.39 -32.58
N ARG A 513 -20.55 -14.75 -33.35
CA ARG A 513 -19.60 -15.43 -34.23
C ARG A 513 -18.54 -16.20 -33.43
N LEU A 514 -18.00 -15.63 -32.35
CA LEU A 514 -16.99 -16.26 -31.51
C LEU A 514 -17.54 -17.47 -30.76
N ALA A 515 -18.74 -17.36 -30.17
CA ALA A 515 -19.41 -18.47 -29.51
C ALA A 515 -19.60 -19.66 -30.47
N LYS A 516 -20.08 -19.40 -31.68
CA LYS A 516 -20.24 -20.43 -32.72
C LYS A 516 -18.89 -21.08 -33.12
N THR A 517 -17.82 -20.30 -33.22
CA THR A 517 -16.48 -20.81 -33.56
C THR A 517 -15.92 -21.73 -32.47
N ARG A 518 -16.31 -21.50 -31.21
CA ARG A 518 -15.94 -22.34 -30.06
C ARG A 518 -16.86 -23.53 -29.81
N GLY A 519 -17.87 -23.73 -30.68
CA GLY A 519 -18.82 -24.82 -30.57
C GLY A 519 -19.79 -24.69 -29.40
N LEU A 520 -19.98 -23.47 -28.89
CA LEU A 520 -20.92 -23.17 -27.80
C LEU A 520 -22.35 -23.00 -28.32
N THR A 521 -23.30 -23.52 -27.57
CA THR A 521 -24.74 -23.29 -27.84
C THR A 521 -25.18 -21.92 -27.34
N LEU A 522 -26.33 -21.44 -27.82
CA LEU A 522 -26.90 -20.18 -27.36
C LEU A 522 -27.28 -20.24 -25.88
N GLU A 523 -27.70 -21.41 -25.36
CA GLU A 523 -28.02 -21.64 -23.96
C GLU A 523 -26.76 -21.50 -23.08
N GLU A 524 -25.64 -22.13 -23.45
CA GLU A 524 -24.37 -22.00 -22.72
C GLU A 524 -23.83 -20.56 -22.70
N VAL A 525 -24.17 -19.75 -23.71
CA VAL A 525 -23.81 -18.33 -23.78
C VAL A 525 -24.70 -17.46 -22.89
N LEU A 526 -25.96 -17.85 -22.67
CA LEU A 526 -26.97 -17.12 -21.87
C LEU A 526 -26.91 -17.50 -20.38
N GLU A 527 -26.56 -18.75 -20.05
CA GLU A 527 -26.40 -19.21 -18.65
C GLU A 527 -25.14 -18.65 -17.95
N GLY A 528 -24.26 -17.97 -18.67
CA GLY A 528 -23.03 -17.36 -18.16
C GLY A 528 -23.21 -15.92 -17.64
N GLU A 529 -24.41 -15.38 -17.64
CA GLU A 529 -24.78 -14.11 -16.99
C GLU A 529 -25.11 -14.37 -15.51
#